data_d39c578379e9adb919a503e123693a30
#
_entry.id   d39c578379e9adb919a503e123693a30
#
_cell.length_a   1.000
_cell.length_b   1.000
_cell.length_c   1.000
_cell.angle_alpha   90.00
_cell.angle_beta   90.00
_cell.angle_gamma   90.00
#
_symmetry.space_group_name_H-M   'P 1'
#
loop_
_entity.id
_entity.type
_entity.pdbx_description
1 polymer ?
#
loop_
_entity_poly.entity_id
_entity_poly.type
_entity_poly.pdbx_seq_one_letter_code
_entity_poly.pdbx_strand_id
1 'polypeptide(L)'
;MKTAFSRKSYDKVAAMPRAPHKKPKKPNIFFRTLIRVLSAIDLIPLKFSYVKKDIERAGEGPYLILMNHSCFLDLEIASAIFYPMPYGIVATSDGFVGKAWLMRQIGCIPTQKFVSDLTLVRDIDYLLKKKKTSVLMYPEAGYSLDGRATILPRKMGGLLKLLKVPVLFVHVNGAFLRTPLYNELKNRKVPISAEVKCLLTAEEIRDKSVEELDAVLDDAFDFDHFKWQKENNIRITEPYRANGLERLLYKCPHCQAERKMKGEGEHLTCHACGKVWRLTELGEMEALDGKTEISHIPAWFDWERECVRREIEEGTYALEAEVEVGMLVDHKAIYLVGDGHLSHTKEGFALTGCEGKLEYSQKPRASYTVNSDYYFYERGDIIFIGNRDCLYYCFIKDDTPVAKARLATEELFKLSVPESRRKQ
;
A
#
# COMPACT_ATOMS: atom_id res chain seq x y z
N MET A 1 -10.67 -5.53 16.28
CA MET A 1 -11.21 -6.89 15.93
C MET A 1 -10.15 -7.58 15.08
N LYS A 2 -9.60 -8.69 15.56
CA LYS A 2 -8.58 -9.45 14.82
C LYS A 2 -9.18 -10.11 13.57
N THR A 3 -8.41 -10.15 12.49
CA THR A 3 -8.79 -10.89 11.27
C THR A 3 -8.83 -12.38 11.57
N ALA A 4 -9.89 -13.06 11.12
CA ALA A 4 -10.05 -14.48 11.37
C ALA A 4 -9.20 -15.31 10.40
N PHE A 5 -8.33 -16.15 10.94
CA PHE A 5 -7.63 -17.20 10.20
C PHE A 5 -8.24 -18.56 10.52
N SER A 6 -8.29 -19.44 9.52
CA SER A 6 -8.82 -20.81 9.69
C SER A 6 -8.02 -21.79 8.83
N ARG A 7 -7.63 -22.94 9.41
CA ARG A 7 -6.93 -23.99 8.64
C ARG A 7 -7.93 -24.90 7.95
N LYS A 8 -7.72 -25.13 6.65
CA LYS A 8 -8.50 -26.08 5.81
C LYS A 8 -7.60 -26.63 4.72
N SER A 9 -7.88 -27.83 4.23
CA SER A 9 -7.17 -28.36 3.05
C SER A 9 -7.45 -27.51 1.81
N TYR A 10 -6.47 -27.44 0.91
CA TYR A 10 -6.54 -26.71 -0.35
C TYR A 10 -7.80 -27.08 -1.15
N ASP A 11 -8.08 -28.38 -1.35
CA ASP A 11 -9.22 -28.85 -2.14
C ASP A 11 -10.55 -28.34 -1.59
N LYS A 12 -10.71 -28.35 -0.26
CA LYS A 12 -11.92 -27.83 0.38
C LYS A 12 -12.10 -26.35 0.13
N VAL A 13 -11.02 -25.55 0.19
CA VAL A 13 -11.10 -24.11 -0.02
C VAL A 13 -11.29 -23.78 -1.49
N ALA A 14 -10.60 -24.47 -2.40
CA ALA A 14 -10.72 -24.29 -3.83
C ALA A 14 -12.14 -24.57 -4.33
N ALA A 15 -12.85 -25.54 -3.72
CA ALA A 15 -14.23 -25.89 -4.03
C ALA A 15 -15.27 -24.96 -3.36
N MET A 16 -14.87 -24.02 -2.48
CA MET A 16 -15.80 -23.13 -1.80
C MET A 16 -16.37 -22.08 -2.77
N PRO A 17 -17.69 -21.76 -2.65
CA PRO A 17 -18.26 -20.68 -3.44
C PRO A 17 -17.66 -19.33 -3.05
N ARG A 18 -17.38 -18.49 -4.04
CA ARG A 18 -16.92 -17.12 -3.83
C ARG A 18 -18.02 -16.28 -3.20
N ALA A 19 -17.60 -15.26 -2.42
CA ALA A 19 -18.54 -14.30 -1.88
C ALA A 19 -19.34 -13.62 -3.01
N PRO A 20 -20.68 -13.64 -2.96
CA PRO A 20 -21.49 -13.03 -4.01
C PRO A 20 -21.30 -11.51 -4.01
N HIS A 21 -21.23 -10.92 -5.20
CA HIS A 21 -21.21 -9.48 -5.34
C HIS A 21 -22.50 -8.87 -4.77
N LYS A 22 -22.35 -7.80 -4.02
CA LYS A 22 -23.46 -7.01 -3.48
C LYS A 22 -23.19 -5.54 -3.79
N LYS A 23 -24.13 -4.85 -4.41
CA LYS A 23 -24.03 -3.42 -4.70
C LYS A 23 -23.68 -2.62 -3.45
N PRO A 24 -22.82 -1.60 -3.57
CA PRO A 24 -22.45 -0.77 -2.45
C PRO A 24 -23.64 0.03 -1.92
N LYS A 25 -23.57 0.44 -0.67
CA LYS A 25 -24.61 1.24 0.01
C LYS A 25 -24.07 2.62 0.34
N LYS A 26 -24.94 3.63 0.33
CA LYS A 26 -24.66 4.89 0.95
C LYS A 26 -24.41 4.66 2.45
N PRO A 27 -23.33 5.17 3.04
CA PRO A 27 -23.03 4.97 4.46
C PRO A 27 -24.15 5.48 5.36
N ASN A 28 -24.50 4.68 6.36
CA ASN A 28 -25.52 5.06 7.35
C ASN A 28 -25.03 6.22 8.22
N ILE A 29 -25.90 7.19 8.53
CA ILE A 29 -25.55 8.36 9.34
C ILE A 29 -25.09 7.97 10.75
N PHE A 30 -25.73 6.98 11.36
CA PHE A 30 -25.36 6.49 12.69
C PHE A 30 -23.89 6.02 12.71
N PHE A 31 -23.51 5.16 11.75
CA PHE A 31 -22.13 4.65 11.70
C PHE A 31 -21.11 5.75 11.33
N ARG A 32 -21.49 6.70 10.47
CA ARG A 32 -20.62 7.86 10.19
C ARG A 32 -20.35 8.69 11.44
N THR A 33 -21.41 8.96 12.22
CA THR A 33 -21.28 9.69 13.46
C THR A 33 -20.47 8.91 14.50
N LEU A 34 -20.70 7.59 14.60
CA LEU A 34 -19.93 6.74 15.50
C LEU A 34 -18.43 6.75 15.14
N ILE A 35 -18.07 6.58 13.86
CA ILE A 35 -16.67 6.66 13.41
C ILE A 35 -16.10 8.04 13.74
N ARG A 36 -16.83 9.12 13.50
CA ARG A 36 -16.37 10.49 13.80
C ARG A 36 -16.09 10.70 15.31
N VAL A 37 -16.91 10.12 16.16
CA VAL A 37 -16.71 10.18 17.62
C VAL A 37 -15.49 9.35 18.02
N LEU A 38 -15.36 8.13 17.51
CA LEU A 38 -14.19 7.26 17.77
C LEU A 38 -12.91 7.91 17.26
N SER A 39 -12.92 8.45 16.04
CA SER A 39 -11.76 9.16 15.47
C SER A 39 -11.31 10.34 16.33
N ALA A 40 -12.24 11.00 17.04
CA ALA A 40 -11.87 12.11 17.91
C ALA A 40 -11.03 11.64 19.13
N ILE A 41 -11.25 10.41 19.61
CA ILE A 41 -10.48 9.85 20.72
C ILE A 41 -9.00 9.70 20.35
N ASP A 42 -8.72 9.29 19.12
CA ASP A 42 -7.34 9.08 18.65
C ASP A 42 -6.71 10.38 18.09
N LEU A 43 -7.49 11.22 17.38
CA LEU A 43 -6.96 12.40 16.69
C LEU A 43 -6.79 13.64 17.60
N ILE A 44 -7.61 13.81 18.66
CA ILE A 44 -7.48 14.96 19.59
C ILE A 44 -6.15 14.93 20.34
N PRO A 45 -5.71 13.81 20.94
CA PRO A 45 -4.39 13.74 21.59
C PRO A 45 -3.22 13.97 20.62
N LEU A 46 -3.41 13.68 19.34
CA LEU A 46 -2.43 13.91 18.29
C LEU A 46 -2.37 15.36 17.80
N LYS A 47 -3.26 16.23 18.29
CA LYS A 47 -3.41 17.61 17.82
C LYS A 47 -3.56 17.68 16.29
N PHE A 48 -4.29 16.70 15.71
CA PHE A 48 -4.52 16.65 14.28
C PHE A 48 -5.14 17.97 13.78
N SER A 49 -4.57 18.50 12.72
CA SER A 49 -5.07 19.72 12.06
C SER A 49 -5.15 19.50 10.55
N TYR A 50 -6.02 20.22 9.88
CA TYR A 50 -6.09 20.22 8.43
C TYR A 50 -6.45 21.58 7.88
N VAL A 51 -6.02 21.82 6.64
CA VAL A 51 -6.38 23.02 5.88
C VAL A 51 -7.10 22.61 4.60
N LYS A 52 -8.02 23.45 4.16
CA LYS A 52 -8.72 23.29 2.88
C LYS A 52 -8.28 24.41 1.95
N LYS A 53 -7.82 24.03 0.74
CA LYS A 53 -7.36 24.96 -0.28
C LYS A 53 -8.22 24.82 -1.55
N ASP A 54 -8.73 25.90 -2.06
CA ASP A 54 -9.44 26.00 -3.33
C ASP A 54 -10.57 24.94 -3.51
N ILE A 55 -11.19 24.50 -2.41
CA ILE A 55 -12.23 23.45 -2.46
C ILE A 55 -13.47 23.93 -3.20
N GLU A 56 -13.76 25.24 -3.16
CA GLU A 56 -14.87 25.87 -3.87
C GLU A 56 -14.79 25.65 -5.39
N ARG A 57 -13.59 25.46 -5.97
CA ARG A 57 -13.43 25.11 -7.38
C ARG A 57 -14.10 23.78 -7.75
N ALA A 58 -14.19 22.84 -6.81
CA ALA A 58 -14.84 21.56 -7.05
C ALA A 58 -16.37 21.68 -7.25
N GLY A 59 -16.98 22.79 -6.84
CA GLY A 59 -18.42 22.96 -6.87
C GLY A 59 -19.14 21.97 -5.97
N GLU A 60 -20.41 21.68 -6.29
CA GLU A 60 -21.18 20.68 -5.53
C GLU A 60 -20.79 19.25 -5.93
N GLY A 61 -20.68 18.36 -4.90
CA GLY A 61 -20.39 16.93 -5.11
C GLY A 61 -21.48 16.17 -5.85
N PRO A 62 -21.31 14.88 -6.04
CA PRO A 62 -20.35 14.01 -5.35
C PRO A 62 -18.94 14.11 -5.92
N TYR A 63 -17.94 13.80 -5.09
CA TYR A 63 -16.53 13.86 -5.43
C TYR A 63 -15.90 12.47 -5.49
N LEU A 64 -14.89 12.32 -6.34
CA LEU A 64 -13.87 11.30 -6.13
C LEU A 64 -12.81 11.90 -5.20
N ILE A 65 -12.58 11.25 -4.06
CA ILE A 65 -11.60 11.69 -3.07
C ILE A 65 -10.40 10.75 -3.18
N LEU A 66 -9.24 11.29 -3.52
CA LEU A 66 -7.97 10.57 -3.53
C LEU A 66 -7.17 10.98 -2.30
N MET A 67 -6.52 10.02 -1.67
CA MET A 67 -5.72 10.24 -0.46
C MET A 67 -4.49 9.36 -0.49
N ASN A 68 -3.34 9.87 -0.04
CA ASN A 68 -2.16 9.05 0.18
C ASN A 68 -2.39 8.07 1.34
N HIS A 69 -1.70 6.92 1.31
CA HIS A 69 -2.00 5.81 2.21
C HIS A 69 -0.79 5.42 3.06
N SER A 70 -0.88 5.66 4.36
CA SER A 70 0.24 5.49 5.28
C SER A 70 -0.05 4.52 6.41
N CYS A 71 -1.25 4.55 6.98
CA CYS A 71 -1.61 3.72 8.13
C CYS A 71 -3.13 3.70 8.37
N PHE A 72 -3.57 2.98 9.40
CA PHE A 72 -5.00 2.88 9.74
C PHE A 72 -5.66 4.22 10.11
N LEU A 73 -4.89 5.19 10.63
CA LEU A 73 -5.39 6.53 10.97
C LEU A 73 -5.97 7.29 9.75
N ASP A 74 -5.59 6.91 8.54
CA ASP A 74 -6.09 7.55 7.32
C ASP A 74 -7.63 7.50 7.22
N LEU A 75 -8.26 6.42 7.72
CA LEU A 75 -9.71 6.31 7.82
C LEU A 75 -10.30 7.34 8.80
N GLU A 76 -9.67 7.53 9.94
CA GLU A 76 -10.08 8.44 10.98
C GLU A 76 -9.90 9.90 10.55
N ILE A 77 -8.77 10.18 9.88
CA ILE A 77 -8.47 11.48 9.28
C ILE A 77 -9.55 11.85 8.24
N ALA A 78 -9.86 10.91 7.32
CA ALA A 78 -10.93 11.14 6.35
C ALA A 78 -12.28 11.42 7.01
N SER A 79 -12.61 10.68 8.09
CA SER A 79 -13.82 10.92 8.86
C SER A 79 -13.84 12.31 9.51
N ALA A 80 -12.70 12.76 10.07
CA ALA A 80 -12.58 14.08 10.68
C ALA A 80 -12.76 15.22 9.66
N ILE A 81 -12.24 15.03 8.44
CA ILE A 81 -12.27 16.05 7.38
C ILE A 81 -13.65 16.16 6.73
N PHE A 82 -14.29 15.04 6.44
CA PHE A 82 -15.47 15.00 5.57
C PHE A 82 -16.81 14.85 6.28
N TYR A 83 -16.83 14.52 7.59
CA TYR A 83 -18.09 14.49 8.31
C TYR A 83 -18.80 15.87 8.27
N PRO A 84 -20.12 15.96 8.03
CA PRO A 84 -21.13 14.88 7.91
C PRO A 84 -21.38 14.37 6.48
N MET A 85 -20.55 14.73 5.49
CA MET A 85 -20.71 14.31 4.10
C MET A 85 -20.62 12.77 3.98
N PRO A 86 -21.57 12.12 3.28
CA PRO A 86 -21.48 10.68 3.03
C PRO A 86 -20.46 10.38 1.93
N TYR A 87 -19.58 9.41 2.18
CA TYR A 87 -18.67 8.86 1.16
C TYR A 87 -18.50 7.35 1.32
N GLY A 88 -18.40 6.64 0.20
CA GLY A 88 -17.98 5.25 0.18
C GLY A 88 -16.47 5.15 0.27
N ILE A 89 -15.93 4.00 0.68
CA ILE A 89 -14.50 3.79 0.85
C ILE A 89 -14.10 2.53 0.09
N VAL A 90 -13.16 2.65 -0.86
CA VAL A 90 -12.55 1.48 -1.50
C VAL A 90 -11.63 0.82 -0.49
N ALA A 91 -11.92 -0.43 -0.13
CA ALA A 91 -11.18 -1.17 0.88
C ALA A 91 -10.90 -2.60 0.40
N THR A 92 -9.78 -3.17 0.85
CA THR A 92 -9.38 -4.52 0.45
C THR A 92 -10.33 -5.58 1.00
N SER A 93 -10.52 -6.66 0.25
CA SER A 93 -11.45 -7.75 0.58
C SER A 93 -11.10 -8.45 1.91
N ASP A 94 -9.83 -8.52 2.27
CA ASP A 94 -9.38 -9.03 3.58
C ASP A 94 -9.89 -8.16 4.74
N GLY A 95 -10.02 -6.84 4.53
CA GLY A 95 -10.64 -5.93 5.48
C GLY A 95 -12.09 -6.27 5.84
N PHE A 96 -12.77 -7.09 5.05
CA PHE A 96 -14.16 -7.53 5.29
C PHE A 96 -14.24 -8.82 6.12
N VAL A 97 -13.14 -9.53 6.32
CA VAL A 97 -13.13 -10.82 7.03
C VAL A 97 -13.70 -10.67 8.45
N GLY A 98 -14.73 -11.45 8.75
CA GLY A 98 -15.44 -11.46 10.04
C GLY A 98 -16.30 -10.23 10.32
N LYS A 99 -16.30 -9.20 9.46
CA LYS A 99 -17.00 -7.92 9.69
C LYS A 99 -17.67 -7.34 8.43
N ALA A 100 -17.93 -8.17 7.43
CA ALA A 100 -18.46 -7.74 6.14
C ALA A 100 -19.77 -6.92 6.23
N TRP A 101 -20.65 -7.24 7.19
CA TRP A 101 -21.86 -6.45 7.42
C TRP A 101 -21.52 -5.03 7.86
N LEU A 102 -20.64 -4.87 8.86
CA LEU A 102 -20.22 -3.56 9.38
C LEU A 102 -19.53 -2.73 8.30
N MET A 103 -18.57 -3.33 7.57
CA MET A 103 -17.86 -2.67 6.48
C MET A 103 -18.84 -2.09 5.45
N ARG A 104 -19.93 -2.81 5.14
CA ARG A 104 -20.98 -2.31 4.24
C ARG A 104 -21.80 -1.17 4.84
N GLN A 105 -22.06 -1.16 6.15
CA GLN A 105 -22.80 -0.08 6.79
C GLN A 105 -22.02 1.23 6.82
N ILE A 106 -20.69 1.14 6.90
CA ILE A 106 -19.78 2.29 6.81
C ILE A 106 -19.46 2.70 5.37
N GLY A 107 -20.02 1.99 4.37
CA GLY A 107 -19.91 2.34 2.97
C GLY A 107 -18.70 1.75 2.24
N CYS A 108 -18.02 0.76 2.82
CA CYS A 108 -16.87 0.13 2.17
C CYS A 108 -17.27 -0.68 0.94
N ILE A 109 -16.44 -0.58 -0.11
CA ILE A 109 -16.53 -1.28 -1.39
C ILE A 109 -15.34 -2.25 -1.43
N PRO A 110 -15.56 -3.58 -1.47
CA PRO A 110 -14.46 -4.54 -1.49
C PRO A 110 -13.72 -4.51 -2.83
N THR A 111 -12.41 -4.60 -2.79
CA THR A 111 -11.55 -4.77 -3.96
C THR A 111 -10.41 -5.75 -3.67
N GLN A 112 -9.80 -6.29 -4.72
CA GLN A 112 -8.54 -7.01 -4.63
C GLN A 112 -7.40 -6.09 -5.09
N LYS A 113 -6.29 -6.07 -4.31
CA LYS A 113 -5.14 -5.23 -4.64
C LYS A 113 -4.50 -5.70 -5.95
N PHE A 114 -4.12 -4.74 -6.80
CA PHE A 114 -3.36 -4.93 -8.04
C PHE A 114 -4.00 -5.87 -9.06
N VAL A 115 -5.29 -6.13 -8.94
CA VAL A 115 -6.08 -6.91 -9.90
C VAL A 115 -7.07 -5.98 -10.61
N SER A 116 -7.12 -6.04 -11.94
CA SER A 116 -8.09 -5.26 -12.71
C SER A 116 -9.52 -5.71 -12.41
N ASP A 117 -10.33 -4.82 -11.83
CA ASP A 117 -11.70 -5.12 -11.42
C ASP A 117 -12.71 -4.13 -12.00
N LEU A 118 -13.36 -4.53 -13.07
CA LEU A 118 -14.46 -3.77 -13.68
C LEU A 118 -15.68 -3.64 -12.76
N THR A 119 -15.83 -4.55 -11.79
CA THR A 119 -16.92 -4.48 -10.81
C THR A 119 -16.72 -3.34 -9.87
N LEU A 120 -15.47 -3.12 -9.42
CA LEU A 120 -15.10 -1.95 -8.61
C LEU A 120 -15.45 -0.65 -9.35
N VAL A 121 -15.08 -0.53 -10.62
CA VAL A 121 -15.37 0.68 -11.42
C VAL A 121 -16.88 0.94 -11.52
N ARG A 122 -17.67 -0.11 -11.74
CA ARG A 122 -19.14 -0.01 -11.77
C ARG A 122 -19.75 0.36 -10.42
N ASP A 123 -19.17 -0.14 -9.33
CA ASP A 123 -19.61 0.17 -7.97
C ASP A 123 -19.31 1.61 -7.58
N ILE A 124 -18.14 2.12 -7.96
CA ILE A 124 -17.77 3.54 -7.81
C ILE A 124 -18.74 4.43 -8.61
N ASP A 125 -18.93 4.12 -9.88
CA ASP A 125 -19.85 4.89 -10.75
C ASP A 125 -21.29 4.87 -10.21
N TYR A 126 -21.75 3.72 -9.69
CA TYR A 126 -23.07 3.59 -9.07
C TYR A 126 -23.23 4.48 -7.82
N LEU A 127 -22.21 4.54 -6.93
CA LEU A 127 -22.26 5.42 -5.76
C LEU A 127 -22.28 6.89 -6.19
N LEU A 128 -21.39 7.28 -7.07
CA LEU A 128 -21.28 8.67 -7.53
C LEU A 128 -22.56 9.12 -8.26
N LYS A 129 -22.99 8.38 -9.30
CA LYS A 129 -24.08 8.83 -10.18
C LYS A 129 -25.48 8.49 -9.68
N LYS A 130 -25.69 7.30 -9.09
CA LYS A 130 -27.03 6.86 -8.67
C LYS A 130 -27.31 7.16 -7.21
N LYS A 131 -26.31 7.04 -6.33
CA LYS A 131 -26.50 7.30 -4.89
C LYS A 131 -26.11 8.72 -4.47
N LYS A 132 -25.56 9.51 -5.41
CA LYS A 132 -25.07 10.88 -5.14
C LYS A 132 -24.19 10.90 -3.88
N THR A 133 -23.24 9.99 -3.83
CA THR A 133 -22.36 9.75 -2.68
C THR A 133 -20.92 9.77 -3.17
N SER A 134 -20.09 10.59 -2.54
CA SER A 134 -18.65 10.66 -2.83
C SER A 134 -17.96 9.32 -2.61
N VAL A 135 -16.80 9.11 -3.20
CA VAL A 135 -16.02 7.88 -3.01
C VAL A 135 -14.58 8.25 -2.67
N LEU A 136 -14.09 7.73 -1.55
CA LEU A 136 -12.71 7.78 -1.13
C LEU A 136 -11.98 6.54 -1.64
N MET A 137 -10.83 6.74 -2.24
CA MET A 137 -9.92 5.66 -2.59
C MET A 137 -8.46 6.06 -2.36
N TYR A 138 -7.65 5.04 -2.11
CA TYR A 138 -6.21 5.14 -2.00
C TYR A 138 -5.61 4.52 -3.28
N PRO A 139 -5.23 5.33 -4.28
CA PRO A 139 -4.79 4.77 -5.57
C PRO A 139 -3.50 3.96 -5.46
N GLU A 140 -2.72 4.18 -4.42
CA GLU A 140 -1.52 3.41 -4.08
C GLU A 140 -1.82 1.93 -3.76
N ALA A 141 -3.07 1.59 -3.45
CA ALA A 141 -3.55 0.25 -3.10
C ALA A 141 -2.79 -0.47 -1.96
N GLY A 142 -1.91 0.21 -1.26
CA GLY A 142 -1.14 -0.29 -0.11
C GLY A 142 -0.51 0.86 0.66
N TYR A 143 -0.02 0.57 1.87
CA TYR A 143 0.74 1.56 2.62
C TYR A 143 2.10 1.80 1.97
N SER A 144 2.60 3.03 2.10
CA SER A 144 3.97 3.36 1.71
C SER A 144 4.97 2.48 2.45
N LEU A 145 6.00 1.97 1.74
CA LEU A 145 7.09 1.21 2.37
C LEU A 145 8.23 2.12 2.82
N ASP A 146 8.64 3.04 1.96
CA ASP A 146 9.83 3.88 2.13
C ASP A 146 9.52 5.36 2.43
N GLY A 147 8.24 5.68 2.68
CA GLY A 147 7.81 7.06 2.95
C GLY A 147 7.49 7.89 1.71
N ARG A 148 7.56 7.30 0.52
CA ARG A 148 7.10 7.93 -0.73
C ARG A 148 5.85 7.23 -1.25
N ALA A 149 5.18 7.83 -2.22
CA ALA A 149 4.07 7.19 -2.90
C ALA A 149 4.52 5.90 -3.61
N THR A 150 3.63 4.93 -3.62
CA THR A 150 3.82 3.76 -4.45
C THR A 150 3.45 4.08 -5.91
N ILE A 151 3.93 3.27 -6.85
CA ILE A 151 3.59 3.45 -8.27
C ILE A 151 2.06 3.41 -8.45
N LEU A 152 1.51 4.46 -9.03
CA LEU A 152 0.08 4.52 -9.32
C LEU A 152 -0.32 3.60 -10.47
N PRO A 153 -1.57 3.08 -10.48
CA PRO A 153 -2.10 2.35 -11.62
C PRO A 153 -2.05 3.21 -12.88
N ARG A 154 -1.48 2.70 -13.94
CA ARG A 154 -1.51 3.38 -15.25
C ARG A 154 -2.95 3.52 -15.75
N LYS A 155 -3.22 4.67 -16.40
CA LYS A 155 -4.55 5.03 -16.92
C LYS A 155 -5.59 5.37 -15.84
N MET A 156 -5.15 5.89 -14.71
CA MET A 156 -6.06 6.53 -13.75
C MET A 156 -6.81 7.70 -14.39
N GLY A 157 -6.16 8.46 -15.28
CA GLY A 157 -6.81 9.49 -16.11
C GLY A 157 -8.01 8.94 -16.89
N GLY A 158 -7.92 7.71 -17.40
CA GLY A 158 -9.05 7.03 -18.05
C GLY A 158 -10.22 6.76 -17.10
N LEU A 159 -9.96 6.42 -15.83
CA LEU A 159 -10.99 6.30 -14.81
C LEU A 159 -11.65 7.66 -14.55
N LEU A 160 -10.87 8.74 -14.42
CA LEU A 160 -11.40 10.10 -14.25
C LEU A 160 -12.31 10.51 -15.39
N LYS A 161 -11.90 10.25 -16.64
CA LYS A 161 -12.71 10.48 -17.85
C LYS A 161 -14.03 9.72 -17.85
N LEU A 162 -14.06 8.50 -17.29
CA LEU A 162 -15.26 7.69 -17.17
C LEU A 162 -16.22 8.22 -16.10
N LEU A 163 -15.66 8.59 -14.95
CA LEU A 163 -16.45 9.02 -13.79
C LEU A 163 -17.01 10.46 -13.98
N LYS A 164 -16.22 11.37 -14.52
CA LYS A 164 -16.60 12.77 -14.84
C LYS A 164 -17.09 13.56 -13.62
N VAL A 165 -16.51 13.32 -12.48
CA VAL A 165 -16.81 14.05 -11.22
C VAL A 165 -15.56 14.78 -10.75
N PRO A 166 -15.70 15.91 -10.01
CA PRO A 166 -14.52 16.61 -9.48
C PRO A 166 -13.70 15.71 -8.56
N VAL A 167 -12.39 15.92 -8.53
CA VAL A 167 -11.43 15.18 -7.72
C VAL A 167 -10.92 16.06 -6.58
N LEU A 168 -11.15 15.62 -5.35
CA LEU A 168 -10.48 16.16 -4.18
C LEU A 168 -9.24 15.31 -3.85
N PHE A 169 -8.15 15.96 -3.49
CA PHE A 169 -6.94 15.28 -3.02
C PHE A 169 -6.69 15.63 -1.57
N VAL A 170 -6.44 14.61 -0.76
CA VAL A 170 -6.06 14.73 0.65
C VAL A 170 -4.62 14.26 0.79
N HIS A 171 -3.71 15.18 1.11
CA HIS A 171 -2.33 14.86 1.43
C HIS A 171 -2.15 14.85 2.95
N VAL A 172 -1.78 13.72 3.52
CA VAL A 172 -1.53 13.53 4.95
C VAL A 172 -0.05 13.48 5.21
N ASN A 173 0.44 14.33 6.10
CA ASN A 173 1.81 14.35 6.58
C ASN A 173 1.91 13.76 7.99
N GLY A 174 3.02 13.11 8.29
CA GLY A 174 3.35 12.57 9.61
C GLY A 174 2.78 11.19 9.91
N ALA A 175 1.68 10.76 9.27
CA ALA A 175 1.07 9.46 9.54
C ALA A 175 2.01 8.28 9.27
N PHE A 176 2.75 8.28 8.15
CA PHE A 176 3.78 7.30 7.85
C PHE A 176 4.87 7.27 8.93
N LEU A 177 5.42 8.43 9.27
CA LEU A 177 6.50 8.54 10.25
C LEU A 177 6.08 8.12 11.66
N ARG A 178 4.77 8.28 11.97
CA ARG A 178 4.21 7.87 13.25
C ARG A 178 4.12 6.36 13.39
N THR A 179 3.67 5.65 12.35
CA THR A 179 3.44 4.20 12.38
C THR A 179 3.95 3.53 11.11
N PRO A 180 5.28 3.56 10.84
CA PRO A 180 5.81 2.94 9.64
C PRO A 180 5.67 1.42 9.70
N LEU A 181 5.35 0.81 8.56
CA LEU A 181 5.17 -0.64 8.44
C LEU A 181 6.39 -1.43 8.91
N TYR A 182 7.59 -1.01 8.50
CA TYR A 182 8.82 -1.71 8.86
C TYR A 182 9.04 -1.83 10.36
N ASN A 183 8.50 -0.89 11.16
CA ASN A 183 8.64 -0.83 12.60
C ASN A 183 7.46 -1.49 13.35
N GLU A 184 6.78 -2.46 12.70
CA GLU A 184 5.65 -3.21 13.25
C GLU A 184 4.51 -2.30 13.74
N LEU A 185 4.31 -1.19 13.05
CA LEU A 185 3.30 -0.17 13.37
C LEU A 185 3.41 0.39 14.80
N LYS A 186 4.59 0.35 15.41
CA LYS A 186 4.83 0.97 16.72
C LYS A 186 4.65 2.47 16.64
N ASN A 187 3.84 3.00 17.54
CA ASN A 187 3.51 4.42 17.58
C ASN A 187 4.71 5.29 17.98
N ARG A 188 4.96 6.35 17.23
CA ARG A 188 5.93 7.40 17.51
C ARG A 188 5.24 8.73 17.77
N LYS A 189 5.90 9.64 18.47
CA LYS A 189 5.38 11.00 18.78
C LYS A 189 5.60 11.94 17.60
N VAL A 190 4.81 11.76 16.53
CA VAL A 190 4.87 12.59 15.33
C VAL A 190 3.56 13.35 15.17
N PRO A 191 3.60 14.69 14.96
CA PRO A 191 2.40 15.45 14.64
C PRO A 191 1.83 15.03 13.30
N ILE A 192 0.50 15.05 13.18
CA ILE A 192 -0.20 14.69 11.95
C ILE A 192 -0.97 15.89 11.44
N SER A 193 -0.82 16.18 10.17
CA SER A 193 -1.60 17.23 9.49
C SER A 193 -2.09 16.75 8.13
N ALA A 194 -3.12 17.41 7.60
CA ALA A 194 -3.60 17.13 6.25
C ALA A 194 -3.87 18.43 5.47
N GLU A 195 -3.66 18.37 4.18
CA GLU A 195 -4.10 19.36 3.22
C GLU A 195 -5.16 18.74 2.31
N VAL A 196 -6.27 19.44 2.14
CA VAL A 196 -7.34 19.04 1.21
C VAL A 196 -7.44 20.08 0.12
N LYS A 197 -7.31 19.67 -1.14
CA LYS A 197 -7.42 20.59 -2.28
C LYS A 197 -8.35 20.06 -3.36
N CYS A 198 -8.95 20.96 -4.15
CA CYS A 198 -9.54 20.59 -5.43
C CYS A 198 -8.39 20.30 -6.40
N LEU A 199 -8.17 19.02 -6.72
CA LEU A 199 -7.11 18.63 -7.65
C LEU A 199 -7.54 18.88 -9.09
N LEU A 200 -8.78 18.47 -9.43
CA LEU A 200 -9.35 18.62 -10.77
C LEU A 200 -10.85 18.91 -10.67
N THR A 201 -11.32 19.88 -11.42
CA THR A 201 -12.74 20.12 -11.64
C THR A 201 -13.29 19.14 -12.67
N ALA A 202 -14.62 19.01 -12.75
CA ALA A 202 -15.26 18.18 -13.78
C ALA A 202 -14.99 18.72 -15.21
N GLU A 203 -14.79 20.03 -15.35
CA GLU A 203 -14.45 20.68 -16.61
C GLU A 203 -13.01 20.34 -17.03
N GLU A 204 -12.04 20.52 -16.15
CA GLU A 204 -10.65 20.13 -16.39
C GLU A 204 -10.50 18.65 -16.78
N ILE A 205 -11.28 17.75 -16.11
CA ILE A 205 -11.31 16.34 -16.49
C ILE A 205 -11.86 16.12 -17.89
N ARG A 206 -12.88 16.89 -18.30
CA ARG A 206 -13.45 16.80 -19.63
C ARG A 206 -12.44 17.24 -20.71
N ASP A 207 -11.72 18.33 -20.44
CA ASP A 207 -10.92 19.02 -21.44
C ASP A 207 -9.50 18.43 -21.61
N LYS A 208 -8.86 17.97 -20.53
CA LYS A 208 -7.53 17.35 -20.54
C LYS A 208 -7.51 15.96 -21.20
N SER A 209 -6.40 15.57 -21.80
CA SER A 209 -6.14 14.18 -22.24
C SER A 209 -5.99 13.22 -21.05
N VAL A 210 -5.97 11.91 -21.31
CA VAL A 210 -5.70 10.89 -20.26
C VAL A 210 -4.30 11.06 -19.71
N GLU A 211 -3.33 11.33 -20.57
CA GLU A 211 -1.92 11.51 -20.23
C GLU A 211 -1.71 12.76 -19.37
N GLU A 212 -2.39 13.87 -19.69
CA GLU A 212 -2.35 15.08 -18.85
C GLU A 212 -2.97 14.85 -17.48
N LEU A 213 -4.05 14.06 -17.40
CA LEU A 213 -4.68 13.69 -16.12
C LEU A 213 -3.77 12.76 -15.30
N ASP A 214 -3.12 11.79 -15.94
CA ASP A 214 -2.14 10.92 -15.26
C ASP A 214 -0.95 11.74 -14.74
N ALA A 215 -0.44 12.73 -15.52
CA ALA A 215 0.63 13.62 -15.06
C ALA A 215 0.23 14.47 -13.84
N VAL A 216 -1.00 14.99 -13.79
CA VAL A 216 -1.52 15.73 -12.62
C VAL A 216 -1.59 14.82 -11.39
N LEU A 217 -1.93 13.55 -11.58
CA LEU A 217 -1.95 12.58 -10.47
C LEU A 217 -0.54 12.22 -10.02
N ASP A 218 0.39 11.98 -10.95
CA ASP A 218 1.80 11.70 -10.63
C ASP A 218 2.41 12.86 -9.82
N ASP A 219 2.18 14.12 -10.21
CA ASP A 219 2.63 15.31 -9.47
C ASP A 219 1.99 15.41 -8.07
N ALA A 220 0.70 15.13 -7.96
CA ALA A 220 0.00 15.18 -6.67
C ALA A 220 0.50 14.12 -5.67
N PHE A 221 0.98 12.98 -6.17
CA PHE A 221 1.53 11.88 -5.39
C PHE A 221 3.08 11.89 -5.35
N ASP A 222 3.73 12.94 -5.82
CA ASP A 222 5.17 13.14 -5.66
C ASP A 222 5.47 13.76 -4.29
N PHE A 223 5.64 12.92 -3.28
CA PHE A 223 5.97 13.34 -1.91
C PHE A 223 7.01 12.40 -1.28
N ASP A 224 7.70 12.94 -0.27
CA ASP A 224 8.72 12.24 0.52
C ASP A 224 8.58 12.62 2.00
N HIS A 225 8.13 11.67 2.83
CA HIS A 225 7.89 11.91 4.25
C HIS A 225 9.18 12.11 5.05
N PHE A 226 10.31 11.51 4.65
CA PHE A 226 11.60 11.75 5.33
C PHE A 226 12.15 13.14 4.99
N LYS A 227 12.01 13.58 3.75
CA LYS A 227 12.34 14.95 3.36
C LYS A 227 11.48 15.96 4.12
N TRP A 228 10.15 15.73 4.17
CA TRP A 228 9.22 16.53 4.96
C TRP A 228 9.60 16.56 6.44
N GLN A 229 9.98 15.42 7.03
CA GLN A 229 10.45 15.32 8.42
C GLN A 229 11.60 16.26 8.70
N LYS A 230 12.62 16.22 7.84
CA LYS A 230 13.83 17.05 7.97
C LYS A 230 13.52 18.53 7.80
N GLU A 231 12.79 18.90 6.75
CA GLU A 231 12.42 20.29 6.45
C GLU A 231 11.58 20.94 7.56
N ASN A 232 10.74 20.16 8.22
CA ASN A 232 9.91 20.64 9.33
C ASN A 232 10.54 20.42 10.72
N ASN A 233 11.79 19.96 10.78
CA ASN A 233 12.53 19.67 12.01
C ASN A 233 11.76 18.75 12.98
N ILE A 234 11.09 17.72 12.44
CA ILE A 234 10.33 16.75 13.24
C ILE A 234 11.30 15.71 13.82
N ARG A 235 11.59 15.82 15.10
CA ARG A 235 12.50 14.90 15.79
C ARG A 235 11.76 13.68 16.31
N ILE A 236 12.24 12.51 15.90
CA ILE A 236 11.75 11.19 16.35
C ILE A 236 12.81 10.64 17.31
N THR A 237 12.52 10.74 18.61
CA THR A 237 13.46 10.40 19.70
C THR A 237 13.25 8.98 20.23
N GLU A 238 12.28 8.25 19.73
CA GLU A 238 12.00 6.89 20.17
C GLU A 238 13.21 5.96 19.94
N PRO A 239 13.66 5.26 21.00
CA PRO A 239 14.87 4.45 20.94
C PRO A 239 14.74 3.21 20.05
N TYR A 240 13.52 2.85 19.63
CA TYR A 240 13.22 1.73 18.74
C TYR A 240 12.98 2.15 17.28
N ARG A 241 13.39 3.37 16.87
CA ARG A 241 13.05 3.93 15.55
C ARG A 241 13.65 3.17 14.36
N ALA A 242 14.77 2.44 14.56
CA ALA A 242 15.37 1.61 13.52
C ALA A 242 14.94 0.14 13.56
N ASN A 243 14.16 -0.30 14.58
CA ASN A 243 13.71 -1.70 14.66
C ASN A 243 12.96 -2.11 13.40
N GLY A 244 13.37 -3.22 12.78
CA GLY A 244 12.74 -3.77 11.59
C GLY A 244 13.10 -3.04 10.28
N LEU A 245 13.99 -2.05 10.32
CA LEU A 245 14.39 -1.29 9.13
C LEU A 245 15.07 -2.18 8.06
N GLU A 246 15.62 -3.34 8.47
CA GLU A 246 16.14 -4.36 7.56
C GLU A 246 15.09 -4.96 6.61
N ARG A 247 13.80 -4.85 6.92
CA ARG A 247 12.73 -5.28 6.01
C ARG A 247 12.67 -4.41 4.76
N LEU A 248 12.97 -3.13 4.94
CA LEU A 248 13.02 -2.15 3.86
C LEU A 248 14.42 -2.10 3.24
N LEU A 249 15.45 -1.88 4.07
CA LEU A 249 16.86 -1.75 3.67
C LEU A 249 17.56 -3.11 3.85
N TYR A 250 17.30 -4.04 2.93
CA TYR A 250 17.69 -5.45 3.04
C TYR A 250 19.10 -5.75 2.51
N LYS A 251 19.69 -4.81 1.74
CA LYS A 251 21.01 -4.95 1.11
C LYS A 251 22.00 -3.93 1.66
N CYS A 252 23.18 -4.39 2.04
CA CYS A 252 24.23 -3.55 2.56
C CYS A 252 24.92 -2.74 1.44
N PRO A 253 24.97 -1.39 1.49
CA PRO A 253 25.62 -0.59 0.43
C PRO A 253 27.14 -0.66 0.49
N HIS A 254 27.72 -1.12 1.62
CA HIS A 254 29.14 -1.26 1.80
C HIS A 254 29.68 -2.56 1.20
N CYS A 255 29.13 -3.71 1.57
CA CYS A 255 29.63 -5.01 1.15
C CYS A 255 28.73 -5.78 0.19
N GLN A 256 27.59 -5.22 -0.21
CA GLN A 256 26.59 -5.80 -1.13
C GLN A 256 25.86 -7.05 -0.59
N ALA A 257 26.11 -7.46 0.67
CA ALA A 257 25.44 -8.61 1.25
C ALA A 257 23.94 -8.34 1.43
N GLU A 258 23.11 -9.33 1.09
CA GLU A 258 21.67 -9.35 1.35
C GLU A 258 21.34 -10.24 2.54
N ARG A 259 20.19 -10.01 3.17
CA ARG A 259 19.67 -10.79 4.32
C ARG A 259 20.63 -10.81 5.52
N LYS A 260 21.55 -9.83 5.61
CA LYS A 260 22.52 -9.70 6.70
C LYS A 260 22.36 -8.38 7.45
N MET A 261 21.35 -7.61 7.10
CA MET A 261 21.00 -6.37 7.79
C MET A 261 20.14 -6.68 9.01
N LYS A 262 20.32 -5.92 10.10
CA LYS A 262 19.49 -5.98 11.30
C LYS A 262 19.28 -4.61 11.89
N GLY A 263 18.03 -4.17 11.99
CA GLY A 263 17.63 -2.93 12.67
C GLY A 263 17.27 -3.20 14.12
N GLU A 264 17.99 -2.60 15.03
CA GLU A 264 17.74 -2.72 16.47
C GLU A 264 18.03 -1.40 17.19
N GLY A 265 17.09 -0.96 18.01
CA GLY A 265 17.23 0.31 18.70
C GLY A 265 17.20 1.48 17.71
N GLU A 266 18.32 2.20 17.67
CA GLU A 266 18.56 3.32 16.76
C GLU A 266 19.46 2.92 15.57
N HIS A 267 19.93 1.68 15.51
CA HIS A 267 20.99 1.24 14.62
C HIS A 267 20.48 0.23 13.58
N LEU A 268 21.09 0.30 12.41
CA LEU A 268 21.01 -0.70 11.37
C LEU A 268 22.41 -1.28 11.17
N THR A 269 22.57 -2.58 11.42
CA THR A 269 23.86 -3.27 11.41
C THR A 269 23.92 -4.28 10.29
N CYS A 270 25.02 -4.33 9.55
CA CYS A 270 25.31 -5.42 8.62
C CYS A 270 26.13 -6.50 9.33
N HIS A 271 25.58 -7.69 9.53
CA HIS A 271 26.28 -8.81 10.17
C HIS A 271 27.32 -9.50 9.27
N ALA A 272 27.38 -9.15 7.97
CA ALA A 272 28.40 -9.66 7.07
C ALA A 272 29.72 -8.90 7.16
N CYS A 273 29.68 -7.57 7.25
CA CYS A 273 30.89 -6.74 7.30
C CYS A 273 31.06 -5.95 8.59
N GLY A 274 30.11 -6.01 9.52
CA GLY A 274 30.16 -5.33 10.81
C GLY A 274 29.83 -3.84 10.76
N LYS A 275 29.56 -3.26 9.59
CA LYS A 275 29.25 -1.85 9.47
C LYS A 275 27.91 -1.49 10.12
N VAL A 276 27.88 -0.35 10.82
CA VAL A 276 26.72 0.12 11.58
C VAL A 276 26.36 1.54 11.14
N TRP A 277 25.07 1.76 10.90
CA TRP A 277 24.50 3.10 10.69
C TRP A 277 23.51 3.40 11.82
N ARG A 278 23.52 4.63 12.27
CA ARG A 278 22.51 5.16 13.19
C ARG A 278 21.41 5.85 12.38
N LEU A 279 20.15 5.56 12.67
CA LEU A 279 19.01 6.36 12.22
C LEU A 279 18.90 7.57 13.13
N THR A 280 19.17 8.75 12.61
CA THR A 280 19.09 10.00 13.36
C THR A 280 17.66 10.36 13.75
N GLU A 281 17.48 11.28 14.66
CA GLU A 281 16.16 11.80 15.04
C GLU A 281 15.44 12.51 13.89
N LEU A 282 16.17 12.98 12.88
CA LEU A 282 15.62 13.64 11.68
C LEU A 282 15.44 12.71 10.49
N GLY A 283 15.59 11.39 10.69
CA GLY A 283 15.27 10.38 9.66
C GLY A 283 16.40 10.13 8.66
N GLU A 284 17.64 10.53 8.98
CA GLU A 284 18.82 10.28 8.13
C GLU A 284 19.66 9.13 8.70
N MET A 285 20.25 8.35 7.82
CA MET A 285 21.23 7.32 8.19
C MET A 285 22.61 7.94 8.28
N GLU A 286 23.33 7.68 9.37
CA GLU A 286 24.74 8.08 9.59
C GLU A 286 25.56 6.86 9.96
N ALA A 287 26.63 6.59 9.22
CA ALA A 287 27.59 5.56 9.60
C ALA A 287 28.30 5.95 10.91
N LEU A 288 28.42 5.01 11.85
CA LEU A 288 29.13 5.24 13.09
C LEU A 288 30.65 5.28 12.88
N ASP A 289 31.13 4.67 11.81
CA ASP A 289 32.52 4.66 11.41
C ASP A 289 32.66 4.76 9.88
N GLY A 290 33.66 5.53 9.45
CA GLY A 290 33.96 5.76 8.04
C GLY A 290 32.90 6.59 7.30
N LYS A 291 32.75 6.34 6.01
CA LYS A 291 31.85 7.07 5.13
C LYS A 291 30.41 6.56 5.26
N THR A 292 29.45 7.47 5.30
CA THR A 292 28.03 7.16 5.06
C THR A 292 27.80 7.04 3.56
N GLU A 293 27.48 5.86 3.09
CA GLU A 293 27.25 5.58 1.66
C GLU A 293 26.00 6.29 1.16
N ILE A 294 24.90 6.12 1.88
CA ILE A 294 23.58 6.69 1.56
C ILE A 294 22.93 7.13 2.87
N SER A 295 22.62 8.40 3.00
CA SER A 295 21.99 8.95 4.22
C SER A 295 20.47 8.95 4.16
N HIS A 296 19.89 9.15 2.98
CA HIS A 296 18.45 9.25 2.80
C HIS A 296 17.81 7.87 2.57
N ILE A 297 16.86 7.47 3.42
CA ILE A 297 16.23 6.14 3.36
C ILE A 297 15.59 5.87 2.00
N PRO A 298 14.77 6.77 1.39
CA PRO A 298 14.26 6.56 0.05
C PRO A 298 15.33 6.42 -1.03
N ALA A 299 16.45 7.14 -0.91
CA ALA A 299 17.57 6.99 -1.85
C ALA A 299 18.28 5.64 -1.71
N TRP A 300 18.34 5.08 -0.48
CA TRP A 300 18.85 3.73 -0.27
C TRP A 300 17.94 2.70 -0.93
N PHE A 301 16.64 2.86 -0.80
CA PHE A 301 15.66 1.99 -1.45
C PHE A 301 15.70 2.10 -2.99
N ASP A 302 16.00 3.29 -3.55
CA ASP A 302 16.26 3.47 -4.98
C ASP A 302 17.55 2.76 -5.42
N TRP A 303 18.61 2.83 -4.61
CA TRP A 303 19.84 2.08 -4.89
C TRP A 303 19.61 0.57 -4.89
N GLU A 304 18.78 0.04 -3.98
CA GLU A 304 18.38 -1.37 -3.99
C GLU A 304 17.60 -1.72 -5.26
N ARG A 305 16.73 -0.82 -5.74
CA ARG A 305 16.02 -0.96 -7.02
C ARG A 305 17.00 -1.07 -8.20
N GLU A 306 18.03 -0.23 -8.24
CA GLU A 306 19.05 -0.29 -9.27
C GLU A 306 19.88 -1.60 -9.22
N CYS A 307 20.13 -2.14 -8.02
CA CYS A 307 20.74 -3.44 -7.86
C CYS A 307 19.85 -4.54 -8.44
N VAL A 308 18.57 -4.56 -8.11
CA VAL A 308 17.59 -5.52 -8.64
C VAL A 308 17.47 -5.40 -10.17
N ARG A 309 17.45 -4.18 -10.71
CA ARG A 309 17.41 -3.96 -12.16
C ARG A 309 18.62 -4.60 -12.85
N ARG A 310 19.83 -4.40 -12.32
CA ARG A 310 21.06 -5.04 -12.83
C ARG A 310 20.96 -6.56 -12.78
N GLU A 311 20.54 -7.12 -11.66
CA GLU A 311 20.37 -8.57 -11.54
C GLU A 311 19.40 -9.12 -12.61
N ILE A 312 18.33 -8.39 -12.94
CA ILE A 312 17.38 -8.78 -13.99
C ILE A 312 18.04 -8.68 -15.39
N GLU A 313 18.76 -7.60 -15.67
CA GLU A 313 19.44 -7.37 -16.96
C GLU A 313 20.57 -8.38 -17.21
N GLU A 314 21.32 -8.75 -16.17
CA GLU A 314 22.37 -9.76 -16.19
C GLU A 314 21.84 -11.20 -16.17
N GLY A 315 20.53 -11.38 -15.94
CA GLY A 315 19.89 -12.70 -15.87
C GLY A 315 20.22 -13.48 -14.59
N THR A 316 20.71 -12.81 -13.56
CA THR A 316 21.06 -13.41 -12.25
C THR A 316 19.95 -13.29 -11.21
N TYR A 317 18.91 -12.50 -11.50
CA TYR A 317 17.79 -12.31 -10.56
C TYR A 317 17.03 -13.61 -10.32
N ALA A 318 17.00 -14.04 -9.08
CA ALA A 318 16.12 -15.09 -8.56
C ALA A 318 15.77 -14.79 -7.10
N LEU A 319 14.52 -15.03 -6.75
CA LEU A 319 14.04 -14.96 -5.36
C LEU A 319 13.27 -16.24 -5.07
N GLU A 320 13.66 -16.92 -4.01
CA GLU A 320 13.03 -18.16 -3.55
C GLU A 320 12.61 -17.96 -2.09
N ALA A 321 11.41 -18.43 -1.74
CA ALA A 321 10.87 -18.32 -0.39
C ALA A 321 10.02 -19.53 -0.02
N GLU A 322 10.25 -20.07 1.17
CA GLU A 322 9.30 -20.96 1.83
C GLU A 322 8.13 -20.17 2.38
N VAL A 323 6.92 -20.60 2.10
CA VAL A 323 5.71 -19.84 2.47
C VAL A 323 4.64 -20.72 3.12
N GLU A 324 3.85 -20.14 4.01
CA GLU A 324 2.54 -20.67 4.36
C GLU A 324 1.49 -19.98 3.48
N VAL A 325 0.70 -20.76 2.75
CA VAL A 325 -0.25 -20.24 1.78
C VAL A 325 -1.61 -20.01 2.42
N GLY A 326 -2.12 -18.79 2.29
CA GLY A 326 -3.50 -18.43 2.60
C GLY A 326 -4.34 -18.18 1.34
N MET A 327 -5.64 -18.39 1.42
CA MET A 327 -6.61 -18.10 0.37
C MET A 327 -7.79 -17.32 0.94
N LEU A 328 -8.26 -16.31 0.21
CA LEU A 328 -9.47 -15.56 0.54
C LEU A 328 -10.54 -15.83 -0.52
N VAL A 329 -11.55 -16.61 -0.19
CA VAL A 329 -12.66 -16.99 -1.09
C VAL A 329 -14.01 -16.42 -0.66
N ASP A 330 -14.17 -16.18 0.64
CA ASP A 330 -15.33 -15.53 1.23
C ASP A 330 -14.86 -14.50 2.29
N HIS A 331 -15.80 -13.81 2.94
CA HIS A 331 -15.46 -12.84 3.99
C HIS A 331 -15.52 -13.42 5.41
N LYS A 332 -15.38 -14.75 5.57
CA LYS A 332 -15.42 -15.39 6.90
C LYS A 332 -14.04 -15.54 7.51
N ALA A 333 -13.04 -15.95 6.72
CA ALA A 333 -11.67 -16.13 7.16
C ALA A 333 -10.68 -16.04 6.00
N ILE A 334 -9.41 -15.76 6.30
CA ILE A 334 -8.28 -16.13 5.43
C ILE A 334 -7.98 -17.59 5.75
N TYR A 335 -8.14 -18.46 4.76
CA TYR A 335 -7.96 -19.90 4.94
C TYR A 335 -6.50 -20.29 4.68
N LEU A 336 -5.81 -20.75 5.71
CA LEU A 336 -4.46 -21.30 5.59
C LEU A 336 -4.59 -22.72 5.03
N VAL A 337 -4.04 -22.95 3.85
CA VAL A 337 -4.29 -24.17 3.08
C VAL A 337 -3.11 -25.15 3.04
N GLY A 338 -1.95 -24.73 3.48
CA GLY A 338 -0.76 -25.55 3.57
C GLY A 338 0.52 -24.77 3.31
N ASP A 339 1.62 -25.48 3.34
CA ASP A 339 2.91 -24.91 3.00
C ASP A 339 3.14 -24.93 1.47
N GLY A 340 3.99 -24.03 1.01
CA GLY A 340 4.33 -23.90 -0.39
C GLY A 340 5.69 -23.28 -0.59
N HIS A 341 6.13 -23.28 -1.82
CA HIS A 341 7.34 -22.64 -2.30
C HIS A 341 7.00 -21.58 -3.34
N LEU A 342 7.46 -20.36 -3.10
CA LEU A 342 7.28 -19.22 -3.99
C LEU A 342 8.60 -18.89 -4.65
N SER A 343 8.65 -18.92 -5.98
CA SER A 343 9.76 -18.41 -6.75
C SER A 343 9.37 -17.17 -7.55
N HIS A 344 10.32 -16.26 -7.73
CA HIS A 344 10.17 -15.08 -8.59
C HIS A 344 11.44 -14.86 -9.39
N THR A 345 11.30 -14.94 -10.70
CA THR A 345 12.38 -14.82 -11.68
C THR A 345 11.98 -13.88 -12.82
N LYS A 346 12.80 -13.74 -13.85
CA LYS A 346 12.45 -13.00 -15.06
C LYS A 346 11.17 -13.50 -15.75
N GLU A 347 10.76 -14.74 -15.48
CA GLU A 347 9.52 -15.34 -16.03
C GLU A 347 8.28 -14.94 -15.22
N GLY A 348 8.44 -14.26 -14.08
CA GLY A 348 7.40 -13.88 -13.13
C GLY A 348 7.36 -14.78 -11.91
N PHE A 349 6.24 -14.81 -11.23
CA PHE A 349 6.02 -15.66 -10.05
C PHE A 349 5.60 -17.07 -10.43
N ALA A 350 6.09 -18.05 -9.66
CA ALA A 350 5.55 -19.39 -9.59
C ALA A 350 5.34 -19.78 -8.12
N LEU A 351 4.20 -20.38 -7.83
CA LEU A 351 3.83 -20.85 -6.49
C LEU A 351 3.41 -22.32 -6.63
N THR A 352 4.11 -23.18 -5.90
CA THR A 352 3.77 -24.60 -5.78
C THR A 352 3.55 -24.93 -4.31
N GLY A 353 2.75 -25.96 -4.01
CA GLY A 353 2.55 -26.31 -2.60
C GLY A 353 1.33 -27.18 -2.35
N CYS A 354 0.88 -27.20 -1.10
CA CYS A 354 -0.28 -27.95 -0.64
C CYS A 354 -0.21 -29.43 -1.07
N GLU A 355 0.94 -30.08 -0.84
CA GLU A 355 1.21 -31.48 -1.21
C GLU A 355 1.05 -31.75 -2.71
N GLY A 356 1.51 -30.81 -3.57
CA GLY A 356 1.44 -30.93 -5.03
C GLY A 356 0.09 -30.55 -5.64
N LYS A 357 -0.88 -30.11 -4.86
CA LYS A 357 -2.22 -29.72 -5.34
C LYS A 357 -2.32 -28.28 -5.81
N LEU A 358 -1.42 -27.41 -5.34
CA LEU A 358 -1.34 -26.01 -5.75
C LEU A 358 -0.21 -25.85 -6.75
N GLU A 359 -0.54 -25.37 -7.94
CA GLU A 359 0.36 -24.88 -8.94
C GLU A 359 -0.22 -23.59 -9.53
N TYR A 360 0.50 -22.47 -9.40
CA TYR A 360 0.08 -21.17 -9.91
C TYR A 360 1.26 -20.42 -10.50
N SER A 361 1.07 -19.76 -11.61
CA SER A 361 2.07 -18.87 -12.21
C SER A 361 1.49 -17.52 -12.58
N GLN A 362 2.29 -16.46 -12.44
CA GLN A 362 1.91 -15.10 -12.77
C GLN A 362 3.03 -14.45 -13.60
N LYS A 363 2.72 -14.14 -14.84
CA LYS A 363 3.67 -13.49 -15.76
C LYS A 363 3.95 -12.04 -15.35
N PRO A 364 5.13 -11.47 -15.68
CA PRO A 364 5.48 -10.08 -15.34
C PRO A 364 4.45 -9.03 -15.78
N ARG A 365 3.76 -9.24 -16.91
CA ARG A 365 2.73 -8.34 -17.42
C ARG A 365 1.41 -8.37 -16.65
N ALA A 366 1.21 -9.34 -15.78
CA ALA A 366 -0.06 -9.52 -15.08
C ALA A 366 -0.34 -8.39 -14.07
N SER A 367 0.72 -7.81 -13.48
CA SER A 367 0.59 -6.71 -12.53
C SER A 367 1.78 -5.76 -12.63
N TYR A 368 1.52 -4.46 -12.55
CA TYR A 368 2.56 -3.40 -12.58
C TYR A 368 3.37 -3.32 -11.27
N THR A 369 2.88 -3.90 -10.20
CA THR A 369 3.54 -4.06 -8.91
C THR A 369 2.93 -5.25 -8.18
N VAL A 370 3.47 -5.62 -7.04
CA VAL A 370 2.93 -6.66 -6.15
C VAL A 370 2.65 -6.06 -4.78
N ASN A 371 1.57 -6.49 -4.14
CA ASN A 371 1.38 -6.15 -2.75
C ASN A 371 2.34 -6.99 -1.90
N SER A 372 3.29 -6.32 -1.28
CA SER A 372 4.10 -6.86 -0.20
C SER A 372 3.84 -6.03 1.05
N ASP A 373 3.82 -6.67 2.19
CA ASP A 373 3.50 -6.03 3.45
C ASP A 373 4.34 -6.63 4.57
N TYR A 374 4.60 -5.86 5.61
CA TYR A 374 5.36 -6.29 6.76
C TYR A 374 4.41 -6.53 7.94
N TYR A 375 4.67 -7.57 8.70
CA TYR A 375 3.92 -7.87 9.92
C TYR A 375 2.40 -7.96 9.71
N PHE A 376 1.98 -8.44 8.54
CA PHE A 376 0.58 -8.47 8.11
C PHE A 376 -0.31 -9.21 9.10
N TYR A 377 -1.28 -8.48 9.69
CA TYR A 377 -2.15 -8.94 10.77
C TYR A 377 -1.39 -9.64 11.93
N GLU A 378 -0.23 -9.13 12.33
CA GLU A 378 0.61 -9.64 13.42
C GLU A 378 1.14 -11.08 13.16
N ARG A 379 1.12 -11.52 11.89
CA ARG A 379 1.51 -12.88 11.55
C ARG A 379 2.90 -12.98 10.93
N GLY A 380 3.26 -12.04 10.07
CA GLY A 380 4.56 -12.02 9.42
C GLY A 380 4.56 -11.25 8.11
N ASP A 381 5.70 -11.21 7.47
CA ASP A 381 5.88 -10.56 6.18
C ASP A 381 5.22 -11.42 5.09
N ILE A 382 4.68 -10.75 4.06
CA ILE A 382 3.79 -11.40 3.10
C ILE A 382 3.97 -10.86 1.68
N ILE A 383 3.79 -11.73 0.70
CA ILE A 383 3.63 -11.40 -0.72
C ILE A 383 2.26 -11.90 -1.18
N PHE A 384 1.55 -11.05 -1.92
CA PHE A 384 0.24 -11.40 -2.49
C PHE A 384 0.38 -11.59 -3.99
N ILE A 385 0.02 -12.75 -4.46
CA ILE A 385 -0.07 -13.05 -5.90
C ILE A 385 -1.43 -13.63 -6.23
N GLY A 386 -1.85 -13.50 -7.47
CA GLY A 386 -3.13 -14.06 -7.88
C GLY A 386 -3.79 -13.27 -9.00
N ASN A 387 -5.03 -13.60 -9.24
CA ASN A 387 -5.85 -13.00 -10.26
C ASN A 387 -7.27 -12.72 -9.71
N ARG A 388 -8.21 -12.37 -10.60
CA ARG A 388 -9.60 -12.10 -10.23
C ARG A 388 -10.28 -13.27 -9.52
N ASP A 389 -9.90 -14.51 -9.86
CA ASP A 389 -10.56 -15.71 -9.36
C ASP A 389 -10.01 -16.15 -8.01
N CYS A 390 -8.72 -15.97 -7.77
CA CYS A 390 -8.08 -16.34 -6.53
C CYS A 390 -6.90 -15.40 -6.19
N LEU A 391 -6.83 -14.99 -4.94
CA LEU A 391 -5.67 -14.28 -4.37
C LEU A 391 -5.03 -15.20 -3.35
N TYR A 392 -3.73 -15.45 -3.52
CA TYR A 392 -2.89 -16.21 -2.61
C TYR A 392 -2.13 -15.26 -1.69
N TYR A 393 -2.17 -15.55 -0.42
CA TYR A 393 -1.50 -14.87 0.68
C TYR A 393 -0.26 -15.69 1.04
N CYS A 394 0.90 -15.33 0.51
CA CYS A 394 2.16 -16.05 0.72
C CYS A 394 2.89 -15.49 1.95
N PHE A 395 2.63 -16.04 3.14
CA PHE A 395 3.32 -15.67 4.36
C PHE A 395 4.74 -16.24 4.36
N ILE A 396 5.74 -15.38 4.38
CA ILE A 396 7.15 -15.76 4.33
C ILE A 396 7.54 -16.48 5.63
N LYS A 397 8.24 -17.62 5.51
CA LYS A 397 8.69 -18.44 6.65
C LYS A 397 10.18 -18.32 6.92
N ASP A 398 10.91 -17.71 6.04
CA ASP A 398 12.36 -17.48 6.10
C ASP A 398 12.69 -15.97 6.15
N ASP A 399 13.94 -15.58 5.86
CA ASP A 399 14.42 -14.21 5.84
C ASP A 399 14.34 -13.54 4.45
N THR A 400 13.48 -14.04 3.56
CA THR A 400 13.33 -13.50 2.20
C THR A 400 12.76 -12.08 2.22
N PRO A 401 13.47 -11.09 1.63
CA PRO A 401 13.02 -9.70 1.67
C PRO A 401 11.85 -9.45 0.71
N VAL A 402 10.66 -9.24 1.25
CA VAL A 402 9.46 -8.97 0.45
C VAL A 402 9.56 -7.65 -0.33
N ALA A 403 10.39 -6.72 0.14
CA ALA A 403 10.72 -5.49 -0.59
C ALA A 403 11.40 -5.81 -1.93
N LYS A 404 12.35 -6.75 -1.96
CA LYS A 404 13.04 -7.17 -3.19
C LYS A 404 12.05 -7.70 -4.24
N ALA A 405 11.09 -8.53 -3.82
CA ALA A 405 10.05 -9.05 -4.70
C ALA A 405 9.22 -7.93 -5.35
N ARG A 406 8.88 -6.89 -4.56
CA ARG A 406 8.15 -5.74 -5.07
C ARG A 406 8.97 -4.94 -6.08
N LEU A 407 10.22 -4.59 -5.75
CA LEU A 407 11.12 -3.88 -6.65
C LEU A 407 11.30 -4.64 -7.97
N ALA A 408 11.53 -5.96 -7.89
CA ALA A 408 11.69 -6.81 -9.07
C ALA A 408 10.41 -6.88 -9.92
N THR A 409 9.23 -6.99 -9.31
CA THR A 409 7.96 -7.00 -10.05
C THR A 409 7.80 -5.72 -10.86
N GLU A 410 8.10 -4.57 -10.25
CA GLU A 410 7.99 -3.26 -10.90
C GLU A 410 8.98 -3.12 -12.07
N GLU A 411 10.23 -3.56 -11.90
CA GLU A 411 11.25 -3.51 -12.96
C GLU A 411 10.94 -4.52 -14.10
N LEU A 412 10.54 -5.74 -13.77
CA LEU A 412 10.10 -6.73 -14.75
C LEU A 412 8.90 -6.29 -15.56
N PHE A 413 7.92 -5.64 -14.91
CA PHE A 413 6.78 -5.07 -15.63
C PHE A 413 7.22 -4.01 -16.63
N LYS A 414 8.08 -3.06 -16.23
CA LYS A 414 8.64 -2.03 -17.12
C LYS A 414 9.34 -2.66 -18.34
N LEU A 415 10.15 -3.69 -18.12
CA LEU A 415 10.85 -4.39 -19.19
C LEU A 415 9.90 -5.18 -20.10
N SER A 416 8.79 -5.69 -19.57
CA SER A 416 7.81 -6.47 -20.32
C SER A 416 6.92 -5.61 -21.23
N VAL A 417 6.87 -4.29 -21.02
CA VAL A 417 6.12 -3.35 -21.87
C VAL A 417 7.00 -2.91 -23.04
N PRO A 418 6.52 -2.97 -24.31
CA PRO A 418 7.27 -2.48 -25.47
C PRO A 418 7.77 -1.04 -25.28
N GLU A 419 8.96 -0.72 -25.76
CA GLU A 419 9.57 0.62 -25.62
C GLU A 419 8.65 1.74 -26.11
N SER A 420 7.92 1.50 -27.21
CA SER A 420 6.91 2.45 -27.72
C SER A 420 5.79 2.79 -26.74
N ARG A 421 5.59 1.96 -25.70
CA ARG A 421 4.59 2.14 -24.63
C ARG A 421 5.20 2.47 -23.27
N ARG A 422 6.53 2.47 -23.14
CA ARG A 422 7.23 2.85 -21.88
C ARG A 422 7.25 4.35 -21.67
N LYS A 423 7.10 5.12 -22.76
CA LYS A 423 7.06 6.60 -22.75
C LYS A 423 5.64 7.17 -22.70
N GLN A 424 4.65 6.31 -22.50
CA GLN A 424 3.26 6.65 -22.27
C GLN A 424 2.90 6.18 -20.85
#